data_ed43ea1fbe2188fb6873f8f77f3a972f
#
_entry.id   ed43ea1fbe2188fb6873f8f77f3a972f
#
_cell.length_a   1.000
_cell.length_b   1.000
_cell.length_c   1.000
_cell.angle_alpha   90.00
_cell.angle_beta   90.00
_cell.angle_gamma   90.00
#
_symmetry.space_group_name_H-M   'P 1'
#
loop_
_entity.id
_entity.type
_entity.pdbx_description
1 polymer ?
#
loop_
_entity_poly.entity_id
_entity_poly.type
_entity_poly.pdbx_seq_one_letter_code
_entity_poly.pdbx_strand_id
1 'polypeptide(L)'
;AYQAIGGSIDPDSGRGFSSLDAVKPDIVAPGVNVLGPVLRDRYELRSGTSISAALTAGACAQLFQWGIVENNMLYLNTTDLKNLLIRGAVRDEDRTYPNSVYGYGMLEVYQALSRLRGN
;
A
#
# COMPACT_ATOMS: atom_id res chain seq x y z
N ALA A 1 -7.23 0.45 5.47
CA ALA A 1 -7.96 -0.33 4.45
C ALA A 1 -8.94 0.55 3.69
N TYR A 2 -9.07 0.35 2.38
CA TYR A 2 -10.09 1.01 1.56
C TYR A 2 -10.79 0.02 0.64
N GLN A 3 -11.96 0.40 0.13
CA GLN A 3 -12.70 -0.35 -0.87
C GLN A 3 -12.11 -0.08 -2.26
N ALA A 4 -11.69 -1.13 -2.97
CA ALA A 4 -11.01 -1.00 -4.27
C ALA A 4 -11.87 -0.28 -5.33
N ILE A 5 -13.19 -0.47 -5.29
CA ILE A 5 -14.14 0.26 -6.13
C ILE A 5 -14.61 1.51 -5.36
N GLY A 6 -14.34 2.69 -5.91
CA GLY A 6 -14.73 3.97 -5.32
C GLY A 6 -13.76 4.57 -4.31
N GLY A 7 -12.76 3.82 -3.84
CA GLY A 7 -11.67 4.33 -2.99
C GLY A 7 -12.07 4.80 -1.59
N SER A 8 -13.28 4.47 -1.12
CA SER A 8 -13.75 4.87 0.20
C SER A 8 -13.01 4.11 1.31
N ILE A 9 -12.62 4.83 2.35
CA ILE A 9 -11.94 4.22 3.50
C ILE A 9 -12.92 3.36 4.31
N ASP A 10 -12.43 2.20 4.78
CA ASP A 10 -13.17 1.36 5.71
C ASP A 10 -13.39 2.12 7.02
N PRO A 11 -14.63 2.19 7.56
CA PRO A 11 -14.89 2.81 8.85
C PRO A 11 -14.03 2.26 9.99
N ASP A 12 -13.69 0.98 9.95
CA ASP A 12 -12.86 0.29 10.94
C ASP A 12 -11.35 0.43 10.67
N SER A 13 -10.96 1.12 9.59
CA SER A 13 -9.55 1.37 9.30
C SER A 13 -8.93 2.28 10.36
N GLY A 14 -7.78 1.87 10.88
CA GLY A 14 -7.00 2.69 11.81
C GLY A 14 -6.67 4.05 11.19
N ARG A 15 -6.81 5.09 12.00
CA ARG A 15 -6.50 6.48 11.66
C ARG A 15 -5.49 7.02 12.64
N GLY A 16 -4.59 7.86 12.15
CA GLY A 16 -3.50 8.25 13.03
C GLY A 16 -3.56 9.66 13.51
N PHE A 17 -3.35 9.81 14.82
CA PHE A 17 -2.45 10.78 15.40
C PHE A 17 -1.44 9.97 16.18
N SER A 18 -0.18 9.95 15.77
CA SER A 18 0.84 9.32 16.61
C SER A 18 1.32 10.34 17.63
N SER A 19 1.62 9.87 18.84
CA SER A 19 2.25 10.67 19.89
C SER A 19 3.66 11.19 19.52
N LEU A 20 4.17 10.82 18.35
CA LEU A 20 5.50 11.14 17.85
C LEU A 20 5.49 12.11 16.66
N ASP A 21 4.42 12.85 16.44
CA ASP A 21 4.20 13.76 15.30
C ASP A 21 4.40 13.09 13.91
N ALA A 22 4.39 11.77 13.86
CA ALA A 22 4.49 11.01 12.63
C ALA A 22 3.12 10.85 11.97
N VAL A 23 3.05 11.06 10.66
CA VAL A 23 1.86 10.78 9.88
C VAL A 23 1.62 9.27 9.83
N LYS A 24 0.43 8.85 10.26
CA LYS A 24 -0.05 7.46 10.17
C LYS A 24 -1.51 7.45 9.69
N PRO A 25 -1.87 6.46 8.88
CA PRO A 25 -1.02 5.44 8.25
C PRO A 25 0.00 6.03 7.28
N ASP A 26 1.03 5.26 6.88
CA ASP A 26 1.93 5.71 5.81
C ASP A 26 1.21 5.74 4.46
N ILE A 27 0.54 4.65 4.12
CA ILE A 27 -0.30 4.49 2.92
C ILE A 27 -1.52 3.63 3.26
N VAL A 28 -2.50 3.64 2.38
CA VAL A 28 -3.64 2.71 2.45
C VAL A 28 -3.64 1.76 1.25
N ALA A 29 -4.17 0.56 1.45
CA ALA A 29 -4.28 -0.46 0.42
C ALA A 29 -5.68 -1.09 0.43
N PRO A 30 -6.12 -1.77 -0.65
CA PRO A 30 -7.38 -2.47 -0.67
C PRO A 30 -7.49 -3.44 0.49
N GLY A 31 -8.63 -3.46 1.16
CA GLY A 31 -8.82 -4.31 2.34
C GLY A 31 -10.29 -4.51 2.70
N VAL A 32 -11.20 -4.20 1.78
CA VAL A 32 -12.65 -4.39 1.95
C VAL A 32 -13.15 -5.37 0.90
N ASN A 33 -13.78 -6.45 1.35
CA ASN A 33 -14.32 -7.51 0.50
C ASN A 33 -13.29 -8.05 -0.51
N VAL A 34 -12.09 -8.31 -0.06
CA VAL A 34 -11.02 -8.89 -0.88
C VAL A 34 -11.19 -10.40 -0.91
N LEU A 35 -11.27 -10.97 -2.11
CA LEU A 35 -11.34 -12.42 -2.31
C LEU A 35 -9.95 -13.03 -2.06
N GLY A 36 -9.87 -13.96 -1.14
CA GLY A 36 -8.63 -14.64 -0.81
C GLY A 36 -8.84 -16.11 -0.45
N PRO A 37 -7.76 -16.92 -0.51
CA PRO A 37 -7.82 -18.32 -0.15
C PRO A 37 -8.04 -18.50 1.35
N VAL A 38 -8.84 -19.50 1.69
CA VAL A 38 -9.09 -19.94 3.05
C VAL A 38 -8.88 -21.46 3.16
N LEU A 39 -9.03 -22.01 4.37
CA LEU A 39 -8.88 -23.44 4.59
C LEU A 39 -9.79 -24.28 3.69
N ARG A 40 -9.33 -25.51 3.35
CA ARG A 40 -10.08 -26.52 2.56
C ARG A 40 -10.35 -26.10 1.11
N ASP A 41 -9.33 -25.54 0.43
CA ASP A 41 -9.39 -25.17 -0.99
C ASP A 41 -10.58 -24.28 -1.38
N ARG A 42 -10.95 -23.37 -0.48
CA ARG A 42 -12.00 -22.39 -0.71
C ARG A 42 -11.48 -20.98 -0.80
N TYR A 43 -12.30 -20.11 -1.37
CA TYR A 43 -12.06 -18.67 -1.41
C TYR A 43 -13.22 -17.96 -0.72
N GLU A 44 -12.90 -16.94 0.07
CA GLU A 44 -13.89 -16.10 0.75
C GLU A 44 -13.52 -14.63 0.66
N LEU A 45 -14.54 -13.79 0.72
CA LEU A 45 -14.36 -12.35 0.86
C LEU A 45 -13.99 -12.02 2.31
N ARG A 46 -12.92 -11.28 2.49
CA ARG A 46 -12.45 -10.82 3.81
C ARG A 46 -12.17 -9.33 3.78
N SER A 47 -12.39 -8.70 4.93
CA SER A 47 -12.10 -7.28 5.13
C SER A 47 -11.22 -7.08 6.36
N GLY A 48 -10.40 -6.04 6.32
CA GLY A 48 -9.56 -5.63 7.43
C GLY A 48 -8.24 -5.01 6.98
N THR A 49 -7.63 -4.25 7.86
CA THR A 49 -6.29 -3.68 7.63
C THR A 49 -5.20 -4.76 7.52
N SER A 50 -5.43 -5.95 8.10
CA SER A 50 -4.55 -7.11 7.90
C SER A 50 -4.51 -7.57 6.44
N ILE A 51 -5.63 -7.49 5.72
CA ILE A 51 -5.70 -7.79 4.28
C ILE A 51 -4.91 -6.74 3.49
N SER A 52 -5.09 -5.47 3.81
CA SER A 52 -4.30 -4.36 3.22
C SER A 52 -2.80 -4.55 3.45
N ALA A 53 -2.40 -4.96 4.64
CA ALA A 53 -1.00 -5.25 4.97
C ALA A 53 -0.45 -6.42 4.14
N ALA A 54 -1.22 -7.49 3.96
CA ALA A 54 -0.83 -8.64 3.16
C ALA A 54 -0.66 -8.26 1.67
N LEU A 55 -1.56 -7.46 1.10
CA LEU A 55 -1.44 -6.95 -0.28
C LEU A 55 -0.21 -6.04 -0.42
N THR A 56 0.05 -5.19 0.56
CA THR A 56 1.25 -4.34 0.56
C THR A 56 2.53 -5.18 0.65
N ALA A 57 2.53 -6.26 1.42
CA ALA A 57 3.67 -7.20 1.47
C ALA A 57 3.92 -7.86 0.11
N GLY A 58 2.87 -8.25 -0.60
CA GLY A 58 2.97 -8.75 -1.98
C GLY A 58 3.55 -7.73 -2.95
N ALA A 59 3.14 -6.46 -2.83
CA ALA A 59 3.71 -5.36 -3.60
C ALA A 59 5.21 -5.18 -3.31
N CYS A 60 5.61 -5.24 -2.03
CA CYS A 60 7.02 -5.20 -1.64
C CYS A 60 7.83 -6.35 -2.24
N ALA A 61 7.27 -7.56 -2.28
CA ALA A 61 7.92 -8.72 -2.89
C ALA A 61 8.18 -8.50 -4.39
N GLN A 62 7.23 -7.91 -5.12
CA GLN A 62 7.40 -7.55 -6.53
C GLN A 62 8.50 -6.50 -6.73
N LEU A 63 8.57 -5.49 -5.86
CA LEU A 63 9.62 -4.48 -5.90
C LEU A 63 11.01 -5.07 -5.59
N PHE A 64 11.10 -5.99 -4.62
CA PHE A 64 12.34 -6.72 -4.35
C PHE A 64 12.76 -7.63 -5.50
N GLN A 65 11.83 -8.32 -6.13
CA GLN A 65 12.12 -9.13 -7.32
C GLN A 65 12.73 -8.26 -8.41
N TRP A 66 12.08 -7.16 -8.76
CA TRP A 66 12.57 -6.23 -9.76
C TRP A 66 13.94 -5.65 -9.39
N GLY A 67 14.11 -5.20 -8.15
CA GLY A 67 15.33 -4.55 -7.69
C GLY A 67 16.50 -5.52 -7.56
N ILE A 68 16.35 -6.55 -6.74
CA ILE A 68 17.44 -7.43 -6.34
C ILE A 68 17.59 -8.61 -7.28
N VAL A 69 16.51 -9.35 -7.58
CA VAL A 69 16.58 -10.57 -8.39
C VAL A 69 16.90 -10.24 -9.84
N GLU A 70 16.31 -9.19 -10.39
CA GLU A 70 16.55 -8.73 -11.77
C GLU A 70 17.72 -7.75 -11.88
N ASN A 71 18.47 -7.51 -10.79
CA ASN A 71 19.67 -6.68 -10.72
C ASN A 71 19.49 -5.21 -11.13
N ASN A 72 18.29 -4.66 -10.98
CA ASN A 72 18.03 -3.25 -11.29
C ASN A 72 18.43 -2.30 -10.14
N MET A 73 18.36 -2.78 -8.89
CA MET A 73 18.69 -2.03 -7.68
C MET A 73 19.18 -2.97 -6.57
N LEU A 74 20.43 -3.39 -6.64
CA LEU A 74 21.01 -4.45 -5.80
C LEU A 74 21.00 -4.15 -4.30
N TYR A 75 21.01 -2.89 -3.91
CA TYR A 75 21.02 -2.45 -2.51
C TYR A 75 19.65 -1.99 -1.99
N LEU A 76 18.59 -2.37 -2.70
CA LEU A 76 17.22 -2.02 -2.29
C LEU A 76 16.93 -2.55 -0.88
N ASN A 77 16.54 -1.66 0.01
CA ASN A 77 16.25 -1.97 1.41
C ASN A 77 14.83 -1.52 1.79
N THR A 78 14.43 -1.81 3.03
CA THR A 78 13.07 -1.52 3.51
C THR A 78 12.73 -0.02 3.55
N THR A 79 13.71 0.84 3.81
CA THR A 79 13.53 2.30 3.77
C THR A 79 13.28 2.78 2.35
N ASP A 80 14.04 2.26 1.40
CA ASP A 80 13.83 2.56 -0.03
C ASP A 80 12.44 2.10 -0.48
N LEU A 81 12.02 0.88 -0.12
CA LEU A 81 10.68 0.37 -0.41
C LEU A 81 9.59 1.29 0.12
N LYS A 82 9.69 1.69 1.39
CA LYS A 82 8.72 2.62 1.98
C LYS A 82 8.64 3.92 1.18
N ASN A 83 9.78 4.52 0.85
CA ASN A 83 9.84 5.74 0.06
C ASN A 83 9.27 5.56 -1.34
N LEU A 84 9.52 4.42 -1.99
CA LEU A 84 8.98 4.10 -3.31
C LEU A 84 7.45 3.99 -3.30
N LEU A 85 6.91 3.29 -2.32
CA LEU A 85 5.47 3.15 -2.16
C LEU A 85 4.80 4.51 -1.87
N ILE A 86 5.41 5.34 -1.04
CA ILE A 86 4.90 6.69 -0.75
C ILE A 86 4.94 7.58 -2.00
N ARG A 87 6.02 7.53 -2.76
CA ARG A 87 6.15 8.33 -3.99
C ARG A 87 5.22 7.88 -5.10
N GLY A 88 4.97 6.56 -5.20
CA GLY A 88 4.07 5.96 -6.17
C GLY A 88 2.59 6.01 -5.78
N ALA A 89 2.27 6.39 -4.54
CA ALA A 89 0.90 6.38 -4.05
C ALA A 89 -0.02 7.31 -4.86
N VAL A 90 -1.19 6.81 -5.18
CA VAL A 90 -2.24 7.58 -5.88
C VAL A 90 -2.90 8.53 -4.88
N ARG A 91 -3.11 9.75 -5.31
CA ARG A 91 -3.72 10.85 -4.55
C ARG A 91 -4.86 11.46 -5.32
N ASP A 92 -5.98 11.65 -4.65
CA ASP A 92 -7.12 12.36 -5.21
C ASP A 92 -6.88 13.89 -5.14
N GLU A 93 -7.27 14.61 -6.16
CA GLU A 93 -7.07 16.06 -6.24
C GLU A 93 -7.88 16.82 -5.18
N ASP A 94 -9.00 16.24 -4.73
CA ASP A 94 -9.91 16.83 -3.74
C ASP A 94 -9.41 16.71 -2.28
N ARG A 95 -8.24 16.10 -2.06
CA ARG A 95 -7.70 15.85 -0.70
C ARG A 95 -6.30 16.39 -0.55
N THR A 96 -6.02 16.85 0.66
CA THR A 96 -4.65 17.24 1.05
C THR A 96 -3.89 16.03 1.59
N TYR A 97 -2.66 15.85 1.16
CA TYR A 97 -1.76 14.77 1.59
C TYR A 97 -0.45 15.31 2.17
N PRO A 98 0.13 14.63 3.16
CA PRO A 98 -0.41 13.46 3.87
C PRO A 98 -1.56 13.83 4.81
N ASN A 99 -2.43 12.85 5.12
CA ASN A 99 -3.50 13.03 6.11
C ASN A 99 -3.67 11.78 6.99
N SER A 100 -4.41 11.92 8.09
CA SER A 100 -4.57 10.86 9.10
C SER A 100 -5.47 9.69 8.65
N VAL A 101 -6.12 9.77 7.50
CA VAL A 101 -7.03 8.75 6.97
C VAL A 101 -6.36 7.94 5.87
N TYR A 102 -5.76 8.60 4.89
CA TYR A 102 -5.13 7.99 3.72
C TYR A 102 -3.59 7.98 3.78
N GLY A 103 -2.99 8.60 4.79
CA GLY A 103 -1.54 8.79 4.84
C GLY A 103 -1.05 9.59 3.64
N TYR A 104 -0.07 9.04 2.93
CA TYR A 104 0.47 9.62 1.69
C TYR A 104 -0.29 9.21 0.43
N GLY A 105 -1.34 8.41 0.54
CA GLY A 105 -2.20 8.01 -0.57
C GLY A 105 -2.44 6.50 -0.64
N MET A 106 -3.00 6.06 -1.77
CA MET A 106 -3.38 4.68 -2.02
C MET A 106 -2.25 3.92 -2.71
N LEU A 107 -2.02 2.68 -2.30
CA LEU A 107 -1.02 1.78 -2.87
C LEU A 107 -1.18 1.64 -4.38
N GLU A 108 -0.11 1.92 -5.14
CA GLU A 108 -0.03 1.70 -6.57
C GLU A 108 1.40 1.27 -6.99
N VAL A 109 1.55 -0.02 -7.26
CA VAL A 109 2.88 -0.63 -7.52
C VAL A 109 3.44 -0.21 -8.87
N TYR A 110 2.60 -0.11 -9.89
CA TYR A 110 3.02 0.30 -11.22
C TYR A 110 3.59 1.72 -11.22
N GLN A 111 2.94 2.64 -10.53
CA GLN A 111 3.43 4.00 -10.35
C GLN A 111 4.76 4.04 -9.60
N ALA A 112 4.90 3.22 -8.56
CA ALA A 112 6.16 3.12 -7.82
C ALA A 112 7.31 2.65 -8.72
N LEU A 113 7.09 1.62 -9.55
CA LEU A 113 8.08 1.10 -10.51
C LEU A 113 8.37 2.11 -11.65
N SER A 114 7.35 2.75 -12.19
CA SER A 114 7.51 3.70 -13.30
C SER A 114 8.40 4.87 -12.93
N ARG A 115 8.29 5.36 -11.71
CA ARG A 115 9.14 6.46 -11.20
C ARG A 115 10.60 6.07 -11.01
N LEU A 116 10.90 4.77 -10.86
CA LEU A 116 12.28 4.27 -10.78
C LEU A 116 12.95 4.19 -12.14
N ARG A 117 12.19 4.02 -13.21
CA ARG A 117 12.74 3.92 -14.57
C ARG A 117 13.20 5.26 -15.15
N GLY A 118 13.13 6.34 -14.38
CA GLY A 118 13.77 7.62 -14.74
C GLY A 118 13.10 8.37 -15.89
N ASN A 119 11.83 8.24 -15.99
CA ASN A 119 11.03 9.03 -16.94
C ASN A 119 10.31 10.15 -16.21
#